data_096abe75e51c1fc38a2d2d5d44e21519
#
_entry.id   096abe75e51c1fc38a2d2d5d44e21519
#
_cell.length_a   1.000
_cell.length_b   1.000
_cell.length_c   1.000
_cell.angle_alpha   90.00
_cell.angle_beta   90.00
_cell.angle_gamma   90.00
#
_symmetry.space_group_name_H-M   'P 1'
#
loop_
_entity.id
_entity.type
_entity.pdbx_description
1 polymer ?
#
loop_
_entity_poly.entity_id
_entity_poly.type
_entity_poly.pdbx_seq_one_letter_code
_entity_poly.pdbx_strand_id
1 'polypeptide(L)'
;WEKISEKELTLFDKDEIFLKNDLQIKQEYKIEIFHGINQSKASQAVKLVANKNLTKIVAQIDFTNLDFHEKLALELLQNIYKKMLKLKFLIGIRIFDFKKNLMSFCNQHKNTPLNKTIQITVAQGIDPIESQDESLILTYKEKTKNYTIDEKRSGIIVVDENEVVLKHAKFKQGKEGKDLNLHTLKVLAANENKVKFSCSSAFKQVEQDGYTEYIALKKGYVVQDGEKFDIANELDFNGVDFKNIGIIRAGLDKNVKINIKFLSEVKDAVNSGVGIECEELNVVGSVGSNTQLNATKMKIEGTTHSKAKIQAKQAYIKTHRGFAEAEILNIDLLEGGTIKAKEVRIKKSLGGNIQADKIYIENLESNNSCVFFENTTIERINGDNNKFHAKIKTLDKNYDEE
;
A
#
# COMPACT_ATOMS: atom_id res chain seq x y z
N TRP A 1 -21.14 -33.51 41.78
CA TRP A 1 -21.92 -32.26 41.74
C TRP A 1 -21.82 -31.57 43.08
N GLU A 2 -21.38 -30.32 43.07
CA GLU A 2 -21.30 -29.48 44.26
C GLU A 2 -22.36 -28.39 44.18
N LYS A 3 -23.02 -28.07 45.30
CA LYS A 3 -23.97 -26.95 45.37
C LYS A 3 -23.18 -25.65 45.58
N ILE A 4 -23.35 -24.75 44.66
CA ILE A 4 -22.64 -23.46 44.68
C ILE A 4 -23.61 -22.38 45.09
N SER A 5 -23.21 -21.56 46.07
CA SER A 5 -23.97 -20.41 46.52
C SER A 5 -23.85 -19.24 45.54
N GLU A 6 -24.80 -18.25 45.60
CA GLU A 6 -24.75 -17.05 44.76
C GLU A 6 -23.42 -16.28 44.92
N LYS A 7 -22.81 -16.31 46.09
CA LYS A 7 -21.52 -15.66 46.36
C LYS A 7 -20.34 -16.36 45.67
N GLU A 8 -20.41 -17.66 45.44
CA GLU A 8 -19.37 -18.47 44.82
C GLU A 8 -19.46 -18.41 43.28
N LEU A 9 -20.57 -17.92 42.73
CA LEU A 9 -20.69 -17.72 41.27
C LEU A 9 -19.62 -16.78 40.70
N THR A 10 -19.08 -15.88 41.52
CA THR A 10 -17.97 -15.00 41.14
C THR A 10 -16.68 -15.76 40.80
N LEU A 11 -16.56 -17.03 41.20
CA LEU A 11 -15.43 -17.87 40.78
C LEU A 11 -15.40 -18.07 39.27
N PHE A 12 -16.56 -18.11 38.63
CA PHE A 12 -16.69 -18.26 37.18
C PHE A 12 -16.40 -16.98 36.39
N ASP A 13 -16.23 -15.85 37.07
CA ASP A 13 -15.77 -14.59 36.45
C ASP A 13 -14.30 -14.70 36.01
N LYS A 14 -13.54 -15.62 36.60
CA LYS A 14 -12.17 -15.95 36.19
C LYS A 14 -12.19 -16.77 34.91
N ASP A 15 -11.55 -16.26 33.86
CA ASP A 15 -11.49 -16.93 32.55
C ASP A 15 -10.96 -18.36 32.63
N GLU A 16 -9.93 -18.60 33.45
CA GLU A 16 -9.31 -19.92 33.66
C GLU A 16 -10.31 -20.96 34.18
N ILE A 17 -11.23 -20.56 35.04
CA ILE A 17 -12.24 -21.48 35.59
C ILE A 17 -13.37 -21.67 34.58
N PHE A 18 -13.81 -20.59 33.96
CA PHE A 18 -14.89 -20.63 32.98
C PHE A 18 -14.53 -21.44 31.73
N LEU A 19 -13.29 -21.39 31.27
CA LEU A 19 -12.79 -22.09 30.09
C LEU A 19 -12.57 -23.60 30.33
N LYS A 20 -12.64 -24.12 31.56
CA LYS A 20 -12.46 -25.57 31.81
C LYS A 20 -13.41 -26.39 30.96
N ASN A 21 -12.89 -27.38 30.23
CA ASN A 21 -13.66 -28.22 29.32
C ASN A 21 -14.65 -29.16 30.04
N ASP A 22 -14.36 -29.50 31.28
CA ASP A 22 -15.18 -30.36 32.17
C ASP A 22 -16.21 -29.58 32.97
N LEU A 23 -16.26 -28.24 32.83
CA LEU A 23 -17.22 -27.41 33.56
C LEU A 23 -18.64 -27.70 33.08
N GLN A 24 -19.47 -28.25 33.98
CA GLN A 24 -20.87 -28.50 33.77
C GLN A 24 -21.68 -27.84 34.89
N ILE A 25 -22.66 -27.03 34.54
CA ILE A 25 -23.52 -26.32 35.50
C ILE A 25 -24.95 -26.75 35.22
N LYS A 26 -25.65 -27.18 36.29
CA LYS A 26 -27.06 -27.44 36.29
C LYS A 26 -27.73 -26.41 37.19
N GLN A 27 -28.69 -25.68 36.66
CA GLN A 27 -29.54 -24.75 37.43
C GLN A 27 -30.95 -25.28 37.50
N GLU A 28 -31.55 -25.23 38.70
CA GLU A 28 -32.91 -25.62 38.92
C GLU A 28 -33.72 -24.39 39.32
N TYR A 29 -34.89 -24.21 38.67
CA TYR A 29 -35.76 -23.05 38.89
C TYR A 29 -37.15 -23.52 39.28
N LYS A 30 -37.75 -22.81 40.27
CA LYS A 30 -39.17 -22.90 40.55
C LYS A 30 -39.89 -21.76 39.80
N ILE A 31 -40.79 -22.12 38.89
CA ILE A 31 -41.57 -21.19 38.08
C ILE A 31 -43.03 -21.24 38.50
N GLU A 32 -43.61 -20.13 38.81
CA GLU A 32 -45.07 -19.98 39.02
C GLU A 32 -45.66 -19.37 37.76
N ILE A 33 -46.68 -20.04 37.21
CA ILE A 33 -47.38 -19.58 36.00
C ILE A 33 -48.75 -19.10 36.42
N PHE A 34 -49.04 -17.82 36.15
CA PHE A 34 -50.34 -17.23 36.40
C PHE A 34 -51.13 -17.09 35.10
N HIS A 35 -52.39 -17.45 35.11
CA HIS A 35 -53.27 -17.27 33.97
C HIS A 35 -53.66 -15.81 33.79
N GLY A 36 -53.45 -15.34 32.57
CA GLY A 36 -54.04 -14.17 31.94
C GLY A 36 -53.89 -12.87 32.68
N ILE A 37 -52.84 -12.10 32.35
CA ILE A 37 -52.87 -10.67 32.62
C ILE A 37 -51.87 -9.96 31.72
N ASN A 38 -52.21 -8.73 31.41
CA ASN A 38 -51.43 -7.78 30.64
C ASN A 38 -49.94 -7.83 31.03
N GLN A 39 -49.08 -7.96 30.04
CA GLN A 39 -47.65 -7.81 30.26
C GLN A 39 -47.39 -6.46 30.92
N SER A 40 -46.66 -6.46 32.04
CA SER A 40 -46.28 -5.21 32.70
C SER A 40 -45.52 -4.31 31.74
N LYS A 41 -45.65 -2.99 31.85
CA LYS A 41 -44.88 -2.00 31.10
C LYS A 41 -43.36 -2.34 31.14
N ALA A 42 -42.86 -2.73 32.34
CA ALA A 42 -41.47 -3.16 32.53
C ALA A 42 -41.12 -4.41 31.71
N SER A 43 -42.05 -5.35 31.47
CA SER A 43 -41.81 -6.52 30.62
C SER A 43 -41.70 -6.17 29.14
N GLN A 44 -42.52 -5.22 28.69
CA GLN A 44 -42.51 -4.74 27.30
C GLN A 44 -41.27 -3.88 27.02
N ALA A 45 -40.85 -3.10 27.99
CA ALA A 45 -39.71 -2.21 27.88
C ALA A 45 -38.34 -2.90 27.74
N VAL A 46 -38.22 -4.17 28.17
CA VAL A 46 -36.94 -4.92 28.12
C VAL A 46 -36.88 -5.79 26.90
N LYS A 47 -35.81 -5.61 26.08
CA LYS A 47 -35.44 -6.53 25.00
C LYS A 47 -34.02 -7.05 25.25
N LEU A 48 -33.81 -8.36 25.17
CA LEU A 48 -32.47 -8.95 25.21
C LEU A 48 -31.96 -9.16 23.82
N VAL A 49 -30.70 -8.79 23.61
CA VAL A 49 -29.94 -9.00 22.36
C VAL A 49 -28.65 -9.71 22.72
N ALA A 50 -28.38 -10.79 22.03
CA ALA A 50 -27.12 -11.51 22.15
C ALA A 50 -26.30 -11.34 20.85
N ASN A 51 -24.97 -11.36 20.95
CA ASN A 51 -24.11 -11.43 19.79
C ASN A 51 -24.18 -12.81 19.13
N LYS A 52 -23.62 -12.94 17.92
CA LYS A 52 -23.67 -14.18 17.12
C LYS A 52 -23.11 -15.40 17.87
N ASN A 53 -22.07 -15.21 18.65
CA ASN A 53 -21.37 -16.26 19.38
C ASN A 53 -21.99 -16.55 20.76
N LEU A 54 -23.09 -15.89 21.12
CA LEU A 54 -23.72 -15.98 22.45
C LEU A 54 -22.77 -15.73 23.62
N THR A 55 -21.70 -14.96 23.39
CA THR A 55 -20.72 -14.58 24.41
C THR A 55 -21.03 -13.26 25.07
N LYS A 56 -22.01 -12.50 24.57
CA LYS A 56 -22.43 -11.23 25.16
C LYS A 56 -23.94 -11.06 25.08
N ILE A 57 -24.56 -10.77 26.21
CA ILE A 57 -25.97 -10.45 26.29
C ILE A 57 -26.12 -8.99 26.74
N VAL A 58 -26.90 -8.23 25.99
CA VAL A 58 -27.22 -6.83 26.26
C VAL A 58 -28.72 -6.70 26.46
N ALA A 59 -29.14 -6.07 27.56
CA ALA A 59 -30.48 -5.62 27.75
C ALA A 59 -30.64 -4.22 27.14
N GLN A 60 -31.55 -4.11 26.18
CA GLN A 60 -32.06 -2.83 25.68
C GLN A 60 -33.31 -2.51 26.46
N ILE A 61 -33.31 -1.42 27.19
CA ILE A 61 -34.43 -1.00 28.07
C ILE A 61 -34.96 0.33 27.57
N ASP A 62 -36.18 0.33 27.11
CA ASP A 62 -36.87 1.54 26.67
C ASP A 62 -37.59 2.19 27.85
N PHE A 63 -37.09 3.33 28.30
CA PHE A 63 -37.61 4.08 29.42
C PHE A 63 -38.75 5.06 29.02
N THR A 64 -39.08 5.19 27.74
CA THR A 64 -40.02 6.20 27.24
C THR A 64 -41.39 6.13 27.89
N ASN A 65 -41.89 4.92 28.20
CA ASN A 65 -43.23 4.70 28.76
C ASN A 65 -43.19 4.08 30.16
N LEU A 66 -42.06 4.19 30.85
CA LEU A 66 -41.90 3.64 32.21
C LEU A 66 -42.09 4.71 33.26
N ASP A 67 -42.89 4.38 34.25
CA ASP A 67 -43.09 5.22 35.44
C ASP A 67 -41.96 4.88 36.46
N PHE A 68 -41.19 5.88 36.86
CA PHE A 68 -40.07 5.69 37.81
C PHE A 68 -40.62 5.60 39.24
N HIS A 69 -40.50 4.44 39.84
CA HIS A 69 -40.89 4.16 41.21
C HIS A 69 -39.84 3.27 41.91
N GLU A 70 -39.91 3.13 43.22
CA GLU A 70 -38.88 2.44 44.02
C GLU A 70 -38.64 0.99 43.63
N LYS A 71 -39.64 0.29 43.11
CA LYS A 71 -39.53 -1.13 42.70
C LYS A 71 -39.17 -1.32 41.21
N LEU A 72 -39.08 -0.23 40.42
CA LEU A 72 -38.85 -0.34 39.00
C LEU A 72 -37.57 -1.13 38.63
N ALA A 73 -36.47 -0.84 39.34
CA ALA A 73 -35.22 -1.55 39.12
C ALA A 73 -35.33 -3.06 39.36
N LEU A 74 -36.08 -3.44 40.39
CA LEU A 74 -36.34 -4.86 40.71
C LEU A 74 -37.21 -5.52 39.66
N GLU A 75 -38.26 -4.83 39.19
CA GLU A 75 -39.14 -5.35 38.14
C GLU A 75 -38.38 -5.54 36.81
N LEU A 76 -37.54 -4.57 36.41
CA LEU A 76 -36.70 -4.69 35.24
C LEU A 76 -35.72 -5.86 35.38
N LEU A 77 -35.08 -6.01 36.53
CA LEU A 77 -34.19 -7.11 36.83
C LEU A 77 -34.88 -8.48 36.71
N GLN A 78 -36.09 -8.62 37.31
CA GLN A 78 -36.85 -9.85 37.21
C GLN A 78 -37.26 -10.16 35.77
N ASN A 79 -37.60 -9.16 34.97
CA ASN A 79 -37.94 -9.33 33.56
C ASN A 79 -36.72 -9.70 32.72
N ILE A 80 -35.55 -9.15 33.02
CA ILE A 80 -34.27 -9.57 32.38
C ILE A 80 -34.04 -11.05 32.67
N TYR A 81 -34.09 -11.48 33.92
CA TYR A 81 -33.88 -12.88 34.28
C TYR A 81 -34.90 -13.84 33.65
N LYS A 82 -36.21 -13.46 33.67
CA LYS A 82 -37.24 -14.27 32.98
C LYS A 82 -36.95 -14.43 31.48
N LYS A 83 -36.48 -13.37 30.83
CA LYS A 83 -36.10 -13.43 29.40
C LYS A 83 -34.83 -14.24 29.17
N MET A 84 -33.82 -14.14 30.05
CA MET A 84 -32.63 -14.99 30.00
C MET A 84 -32.99 -16.47 30.11
N LEU A 85 -33.83 -16.84 31.08
CA LEU A 85 -34.31 -18.20 31.23
C LEU A 85 -35.08 -18.71 30.01
N LYS A 86 -35.96 -17.87 29.44
CA LYS A 86 -36.68 -18.21 28.22
C LYS A 86 -35.74 -18.47 27.03
N LEU A 87 -34.62 -17.82 27.01
CA LEU A 87 -33.56 -18.00 26.02
C LEU A 87 -32.51 -19.07 26.41
N LYS A 88 -32.77 -19.80 27.53
CA LYS A 88 -31.90 -20.87 28.08
C LYS A 88 -30.49 -20.41 28.51
N PHE A 89 -30.31 -19.12 28.81
CA PHE A 89 -29.04 -18.65 29.37
C PHE A 89 -28.98 -18.94 30.87
N LEU A 90 -27.75 -19.20 31.33
CA LEU A 90 -27.45 -19.39 32.75
C LEU A 90 -27.55 -18.06 33.48
N ILE A 91 -28.34 -18.02 34.57
CA ILE A 91 -28.49 -16.82 35.39
C ILE A 91 -27.40 -16.78 36.46
N GLY A 92 -26.84 -15.64 36.72
CA GLY A 92 -25.84 -15.43 37.74
C GLY A 92 -24.41 -15.72 37.32
N ILE A 93 -24.20 -16.37 36.17
CA ILE A 93 -22.87 -16.67 35.67
C ILE A 93 -22.31 -15.51 34.86
N ARG A 94 -21.07 -15.10 35.15
CA ARG A 94 -20.38 -14.00 34.46
C ARG A 94 -21.23 -12.73 34.30
N ILE A 95 -21.94 -12.38 35.36
CA ILE A 95 -22.77 -11.18 35.45
C ILE A 95 -21.89 -10.05 36.00
N PHE A 96 -21.47 -9.13 35.15
CA PHE A 96 -20.65 -7.98 35.51
C PHE A 96 -21.54 -6.82 35.96
N ASP A 97 -21.48 -6.41 37.19
CA ASP A 97 -22.04 -5.17 37.78
C ASP A 97 -23.39 -4.65 37.23
N PHE A 98 -24.08 -5.41 36.37
CA PHE A 98 -25.27 -4.89 35.72
C PHE A 98 -26.39 -4.59 36.70
N LYS A 99 -26.54 -5.38 37.79
CA LYS A 99 -27.53 -5.13 38.85
C LYS A 99 -27.26 -3.77 39.46
N LYS A 100 -26.00 -3.49 39.84
CA LYS A 100 -25.58 -2.23 40.44
C LYS A 100 -25.80 -1.07 39.48
N ASN A 101 -25.41 -1.26 38.21
CA ASN A 101 -25.59 -0.24 37.18
C ASN A 101 -27.07 0.08 36.93
N LEU A 102 -27.93 -0.94 36.85
CA LEU A 102 -29.36 -0.76 36.68
C LEU A 102 -30.01 -0.06 37.87
N MET A 103 -29.66 -0.47 39.10
CA MET A 103 -30.17 0.15 40.32
C MET A 103 -29.70 1.60 40.44
N SER A 104 -28.43 1.88 40.21
CA SER A 104 -27.87 3.24 40.21
C SER A 104 -28.59 4.12 39.19
N PHE A 105 -28.74 3.61 37.96
CA PHE A 105 -29.42 4.31 36.88
C PHE A 105 -30.87 4.66 37.24
N CYS A 106 -31.65 3.70 37.74
CA CYS A 106 -33.04 3.95 38.14
C CYS A 106 -33.14 4.97 39.32
N ASN A 107 -32.19 4.91 40.25
CA ASN A 107 -32.16 5.87 41.39
C ASN A 107 -31.82 7.29 40.91
N GLN A 108 -30.90 7.45 40.02
CA GLN A 108 -30.51 8.76 39.45
C GLN A 108 -31.66 9.43 38.69
N HIS A 109 -32.52 8.65 38.06
CA HIS A 109 -33.62 9.16 37.24
C HIS A 109 -35.02 9.12 37.93
N LYS A 110 -35.03 8.87 39.25
CA LYS A 110 -36.30 8.79 40.00
C LYS A 110 -37.14 10.05 39.88
N ASN A 111 -36.52 11.23 39.82
CA ASN A 111 -37.17 12.52 39.75
C ASN A 111 -37.15 13.19 38.36
N THR A 112 -36.45 12.60 37.42
CA THR A 112 -36.34 13.10 36.04
C THR A 112 -36.51 11.95 35.07
N PRO A 113 -37.78 11.65 34.66
CA PRO A 113 -38.07 10.58 33.71
C PRO A 113 -37.28 10.75 32.41
N LEU A 114 -36.75 9.64 31.90
CA LEU A 114 -35.88 9.62 30.75
C LEU A 114 -36.62 9.05 29.52
N ASN A 115 -36.66 9.83 28.45
CA ASN A 115 -37.29 9.39 27.19
C ASN A 115 -36.23 8.84 26.23
N LYS A 116 -35.56 7.73 26.59
CA LYS A 116 -34.62 7.07 25.72
C LYS A 116 -34.45 5.58 26.02
N THR A 117 -33.95 4.84 25.06
CA THR A 117 -33.51 3.46 25.25
C THR A 117 -32.05 3.43 25.72
N ILE A 118 -31.78 2.67 26.78
CA ILE A 118 -30.41 2.40 27.24
C ILE A 118 -30.03 0.96 26.95
N GLN A 119 -28.73 0.72 26.87
CA GLN A 119 -28.14 -0.61 26.70
C GLN A 119 -27.26 -0.94 27.89
N ILE A 120 -27.51 -2.06 28.52
CA ILE A 120 -26.73 -2.54 29.66
C ILE A 120 -26.26 -3.96 29.36
N THR A 121 -24.96 -4.20 29.45
CA THR A 121 -24.41 -5.56 29.34
C THR A 121 -24.85 -6.36 30.56
N VAL A 122 -25.49 -7.47 30.32
CA VAL A 122 -26.09 -8.34 31.37
C VAL A 122 -25.11 -9.44 31.77
N ALA A 123 -24.54 -10.09 30.78
CA ALA A 123 -23.60 -11.18 30.99
C ALA A 123 -22.59 -11.25 29.83
N GLN A 124 -21.40 -11.75 30.12
CA GLN A 124 -20.34 -11.87 29.13
C GLN A 124 -19.56 -13.18 29.30
N GLY A 125 -19.55 -14.02 28.26
CA GLY A 125 -18.67 -15.15 28.12
C GLY A 125 -17.29 -14.76 27.63
N ILE A 126 -16.66 -15.65 26.88
CA ILE A 126 -15.33 -15.38 26.31
C ILE A 126 -15.43 -15.57 24.80
N ASP A 127 -15.16 -14.51 24.06
CA ASP A 127 -15.10 -14.59 22.61
C ASP A 127 -13.84 -15.37 22.17
N PRO A 128 -13.93 -16.19 21.13
CA PRO A 128 -12.77 -16.83 20.57
C PRO A 128 -11.87 -15.78 19.91
N ILE A 129 -10.57 -16.01 19.98
CA ILE A 129 -9.57 -15.26 19.22
C ILE A 129 -9.22 -16.12 18.02
N GLU A 130 -9.54 -15.64 16.81
CA GLU A 130 -9.26 -16.37 15.58
C GLU A 130 -7.77 -16.56 15.38
N SER A 131 -7.40 -17.71 14.80
CA SER A 131 -6.03 -17.98 14.40
C SER A 131 -5.66 -17.14 13.18
N GLN A 132 -4.40 -16.77 13.08
CA GLN A 132 -3.83 -16.09 11.93
C GLN A 132 -2.83 -17.01 11.24
N ASP A 133 -3.07 -17.30 9.98
CA ASP A 133 -2.16 -18.07 9.16
C ASP A 133 -0.88 -17.28 8.87
N GLU A 134 0.19 -18.02 8.63
CA GLU A 134 1.41 -17.47 8.06
C GLU A 134 1.13 -16.80 6.71
N SER A 135 1.70 -15.62 6.48
CA SER A 135 1.50 -14.88 5.24
C SER A 135 2.70 -14.03 4.85
N LEU A 136 2.91 -13.86 3.54
CA LEU A 136 3.92 -12.96 2.98
C LEU A 136 3.24 -11.76 2.34
N ILE A 137 3.56 -10.58 2.83
CA ILE A 137 3.06 -9.30 2.32
C ILE A 137 4.15 -8.68 1.47
N LEU A 138 3.85 -8.45 0.19
CA LEU A 138 4.75 -7.85 -0.79
C LEU A 138 4.57 -6.33 -0.76
N THR A 139 5.22 -5.65 0.20
CA THR A 139 5.04 -4.21 0.44
C THR A 139 5.46 -3.36 -0.75
N TYR A 140 6.51 -3.78 -1.47
CA TYR A 140 6.96 -3.08 -2.68
C TYR A 140 5.86 -2.99 -3.77
N LYS A 141 4.94 -3.95 -3.85
CA LYS A 141 3.83 -3.93 -4.82
C LYS A 141 2.80 -2.86 -4.51
N GLU A 142 2.76 -2.31 -3.32
CA GLU A 142 1.85 -1.21 -2.99
C GLU A 142 2.13 0.06 -3.80
N LYS A 143 3.39 0.26 -4.21
CA LYS A 143 3.79 1.36 -5.10
C LYS A 143 3.03 1.34 -6.44
N THR A 144 2.70 0.15 -6.93
CA THR A 144 1.99 0.00 -8.21
C THR A 144 0.53 0.45 -8.18
N LYS A 145 -0.01 0.77 -7.00
CA LYS A 145 -1.37 1.33 -6.89
C LYS A 145 -1.52 2.64 -7.66
N ASN A 146 -0.44 3.41 -7.72
CA ASN A 146 -0.39 4.72 -8.40
C ASN A 146 0.15 4.63 -9.84
N TYR A 147 0.50 3.44 -10.32
CA TYR A 147 1.03 3.25 -11.68
C TYR A 147 -0.11 3.22 -12.68
N THR A 148 0.12 3.84 -13.85
CA THR A 148 -0.76 3.69 -15.02
C THR A 148 -0.72 2.25 -15.54
N ILE A 149 -1.65 1.91 -16.43
CA ILE A 149 -1.70 0.59 -17.07
C ILE A 149 -0.39 0.30 -17.82
N ASP A 150 0.15 1.31 -18.50
CA ASP A 150 1.36 1.16 -19.32
C ASP A 150 2.62 1.01 -18.46
N GLU A 151 2.69 1.63 -17.30
CA GLU A 151 3.77 1.46 -16.31
C GLU A 151 3.73 0.07 -15.66
N LYS A 152 2.54 -0.47 -15.40
CA LYS A 152 2.39 -1.83 -14.84
C LYS A 152 2.88 -2.93 -15.79
N ARG A 153 2.88 -2.68 -17.11
CA ARG A 153 3.35 -3.67 -18.10
C ARG A 153 4.81 -4.02 -17.95
N SER A 154 5.65 -3.06 -17.57
CA SER A 154 7.09 -3.32 -17.40
C SER A 154 7.37 -4.33 -16.28
N GLY A 155 6.50 -4.42 -15.28
CA GLY A 155 6.72 -5.24 -14.07
C GLY A 155 7.89 -4.77 -13.21
N ILE A 156 8.53 -3.66 -13.55
CA ILE A 156 9.71 -3.15 -12.85
C ILE A 156 9.26 -2.26 -11.70
N ILE A 157 9.59 -2.66 -10.48
CA ILE A 157 9.26 -1.92 -9.27
C ILE A 157 10.54 -1.63 -8.50
N VAL A 158 10.90 -0.37 -8.43
CA VAL A 158 12.14 0.07 -7.78
C VAL A 158 11.98 0.24 -6.28
N VAL A 159 13.09 0.00 -5.57
CA VAL A 159 13.19 0.16 -4.13
C VAL A 159 14.42 0.96 -3.76
N ASP A 160 14.33 1.65 -2.63
CA ASP A 160 15.44 2.39 -2.05
C ASP A 160 16.20 1.52 -1.04
N GLU A 161 17.44 1.89 -0.78
CA GLU A 161 18.18 1.33 0.36
C GLU A 161 17.46 1.65 1.66
N ASN A 162 17.41 0.69 2.58
CA ASN A 162 16.69 0.71 3.85
C ASN A 162 15.14 0.72 3.72
N GLU A 163 14.60 0.43 2.55
CA GLU A 163 13.16 0.27 2.36
C GLU A 163 12.69 -1.14 2.75
N VAL A 164 11.56 -1.23 3.44
CA VAL A 164 10.90 -2.53 3.73
C VAL A 164 10.24 -3.04 2.47
N VAL A 165 10.75 -4.15 1.95
CA VAL A 165 10.29 -4.74 0.67
C VAL A 165 9.26 -5.85 0.89
N LEU A 166 9.48 -6.68 1.91
CA LEU A 166 8.59 -7.79 2.25
C LEU A 166 8.33 -7.80 3.75
N LYS A 167 7.14 -8.24 4.15
CA LYS A 167 6.80 -8.57 5.54
C LYS A 167 6.28 -10.00 5.61
N HIS A 168 6.96 -10.81 6.39
CA HIS A 168 6.54 -12.18 6.67
C HIS A 168 5.85 -12.23 8.02
N ALA A 169 4.53 -12.33 8.03
CA ALA A 169 3.75 -12.48 9.25
C ALA A 169 3.80 -13.95 9.70
N LYS A 170 4.27 -14.17 10.93
CA LYS A 170 4.33 -15.49 11.55
C LYS A 170 2.91 -15.95 11.87
N PHE A 171 2.66 -17.26 11.80
CA PHE A 171 1.37 -17.79 12.24
C PHE A 171 1.13 -17.47 13.73
N LYS A 172 -0.11 -17.26 14.09
CA LYS A 172 -0.52 -17.07 15.48
C LYS A 172 -1.70 -17.97 15.79
N GLN A 173 -1.50 -18.91 16.70
CA GLN A 173 -2.58 -19.78 17.14
C GLN A 173 -3.63 -18.97 17.89
N GLY A 174 -4.88 -19.13 17.52
CA GLY A 174 -6.00 -18.53 18.20
C GLY A 174 -6.27 -19.15 19.57
N LYS A 175 -7.23 -18.59 20.28
CA LYS A 175 -7.68 -19.10 21.58
C LYS A 175 -9.15 -19.44 21.51
N GLU A 176 -9.51 -20.60 22.01
CA GLU A 176 -10.91 -21.02 22.11
C GLU A 176 -11.68 -20.08 23.05
N GLY A 177 -12.93 -19.83 22.72
CA GLY A 177 -13.86 -19.10 23.56
C GLY A 177 -14.86 -20.02 24.24
N LYS A 178 -15.77 -19.44 25.02
CA LYS A 178 -16.89 -20.16 25.63
C LYS A 178 -18.12 -19.28 25.71
N ASP A 179 -19.23 -19.78 25.21
CA ASP A 179 -20.51 -19.08 25.26
C ASP A 179 -21.18 -19.12 26.64
N LEU A 180 -22.25 -18.37 26.81
CA LEU A 180 -23.01 -18.31 28.05
C LEU A 180 -23.93 -19.52 28.29
N ASN A 181 -23.93 -20.49 27.39
CA ASN A 181 -24.55 -21.82 27.54
C ASN A 181 -23.49 -22.91 27.84
N LEU A 182 -22.24 -22.51 28.10
CA LEU A 182 -21.08 -23.38 28.37
C LEU A 182 -20.58 -24.15 27.15
N HIS A 183 -20.98 -23.83 25.93
CA HIS A 183 -20.41 -24.46 24.75
C HIS A 183 -19.04 -23.86 24.43
N THR A 184 -18.06 -24.72 24.19
CA THR A 184 -16.74 -24.27 23.74
C THR A 184 -16.80 -23.79 22.29
N LEU A 185 -16.34 -22.59 22.06
CA LEU A 185 -16.20 -21.99 20.73
C LEU A 185 -14.81 -22.31 20.20
N LYS A 186 -14.76 -23.35 19.38
CA LYS A 186 -13.50 -23.84 18.79
C LYS A 186 -13.00 -22.86 17.74
N VAL A 187 -11.69 -22.77 17.63
CA VAL A 187 -10.97 -22.00 16.63
C VAL A 187 -10.20 -22.95 15.73
N LEU A 188 -10.17 -22.69 14.44
CA LEU A 188 -9.35 -23.48 13.52
C LEU A 188 -7.87 -23.31 13.87
N ALA A 189 -7.09 -24.36 13.74
CA ALA A 189 -5.65 -24.28 13.90
C ALA A 189 -5.05 -23.34 12.82
N ALA A 190 -4.08 -22.52 13.22
CA ALA A 190 -3.31 -21.75 12.27
C ALA A 190 -2.50 -22.67 11.36
N ASN A 191 -2.39 -22.31 10.08
CA ASN A 191 -1.52 -23.00 9.15
C ASN A 191 -0.11 -22.47 9.26
N GLU A 192 0.78 -23.30 9.74
CA GLU A 192 2.23 -23.12 9.71
C GLU A 192 2.79 -23.60 8.37
N ASN A 193 3.89 -23.05 7.93
CA ASN A 193 4.56 -23.38 6.66
C ASN A 193 3.69 -23.19 5.40
N LYS A 194 2.75 -22.27 5.44
CA LYS A 194 1.91 -21.93 4.29
C LYS A 194 2.69 -21.17 3.21
N VAL A 195 3.74 -20.45 3.60
CA VAL A 195 4.52 -19.60 2.70
C VAL A 195 5.94 -20.12 2.59
N LYS A 196 6.34 -20.44 1.35
CA LYS A 196 7.72 -20.79 1.02
C LYS A 196 8.34 -19.64 0.22
N PHE A 197 9.43 -19.10 0.71
CA PHE A 197 10.20 -18.10 -0.02
C PHE A 197 11.63 -18.02 0.51
N SER A 198 12.50 -17.41 -0.28
CA SER A 198 13.87 -17.12 0.10
C SER A 198 14.27 -15.73 -0.41
N CYS A 199 15.15 -15.07 0.31
CA CYS A 199 15.70 -13.77 -0.08
C CYS A 199 17.21 -13.90 -0.29
N SER A 200 17.74 -13.16 -1.27
CA SER A 200 19.18 -13.07 -1.50
C SER A 200 19.88 -12.26 -0.38
N SER A 201 21.20 -12.17 -0.46
CA SER A 201 22.01 -11.32 0.41
C SER A 201 21.76 -9.82 0.24
N ALA A 202 20.92 -9.42 -0.72
CA ALA A 202 20.50 -8.04 -0.92
C ALA A 202 19.46 -7.56 0.12
N PHE A 203 19.00 -8.45 1.00
CA PHE A 203 18.03 -8.13 2.04
C PHE A 203 18.62 -8.32 3.43
N LYS A 204 18.29 -7.39 4.32
CA LYS A 204 18.48 -7.53 5.77
C LYS A 204 17.16 -7.99 6.39
N GLN A 205 17.24 -8.99 7.25
CA GLN A 205 16.11 -9.46 8.04
C GLN A 205 16.09 -8.75 9.40
N VAL A 206 14.92 -8.24 9.77
CA VAL A 206 14.67 -7.61 11.08
C VAL A 206 13.44 -8.26 11.69
N GLU A 207 13.65 -8.95 12.81
CA GLU A 207 12.56 -9.57 13.53
C GLU A 207 11.81 -8.55 14.37
N GLN A 208 10.48 -8.60 14.32
CA GLN A 208 9.55 -7.82 15.08
C GLN A 208 8.59 -8.76 15.82
N ASP A 209 7.80 -8.21 16.74
CA ASP A 209 6.76 -9.02 17.40
C ASP A 209 5.67 -9.43 16.39
N GLY A 210 5.63 -10.74 16.12
CA GLY A 210 4.66 -11.36 15.20
C GLY A 210 4.98 -11.31 13.71
N TYR A 211 6.05 -10.65 13.26
CA TYR A 211 6.46 -10.63 11.84
C TYR A 211 7.96 -10.38 11.67
N THR A 212 8.46 -10.72 10.49
CA THR A 212 9.85 -10.43 10.07
C THR A 212 9.81 -9.48 8.89
N GLU A 213 10.56 -8.39 8.95
CA GLU A 213 10.75 -7.45 7.84
C GLU A 213 11.99 -7.80 7.03
N TYR A 214 11.88 -7.72 5.71
CA TYR A 214 12.98 -7.85 4.77
C TYR A 214 13.23 -6.48 4.14
N ILE A 215 14.37 -5.90 4.50
CA ILE A 215 14.76 -4.53 4.19
C ILE A 215 15.82 -4.57 3.09
N ALA A 216 15.68 -3.74 2.06
CA ALA A 216 16.64 -3.62 0.99
C ALA A 216 17.99 -3.07 1.50
N LEU A 217 19.10 -3.72 1.17
CA LEU A 217 20.46 -3.26 1.47
C LEU A 217 21.07 -2.40 0.36
N LYS A 218 20.40 -2.29 -0.77
CA LYS A 218 20.84 -1.48 -1.92
C LYS A 218 19.65 -0.97 -2.72
N LYS A 219 19.86 0.10 -3.47
CA LYS A 219 18.92 0.59 -4.47
C LYS A 219 18.88 -0.37 -5.67
N GLY A 220 17.72 -0.47 -6.31
CA GLY A 220 17.52 -1.28 -7.49
C GLY A 220 16.05 -1.59 -7.73
N TYR A 221 15.76 -2.63 -8.49
CA TYR A 221 14.41 -3.14 -8.69
C TYR A 221 14.26 -4.56 -8.13
N VAL A 222 13.06 -4.89 -7.67
CA VAL A 222 12.79 -6.21 -7.10
C VAL A 222 12.64 -7.25 -8.21
N VAL A 223 13.41 -8.33 -8.10
CA VAL A 223 13.29 -9.51 -8.94
C VAL A 223 12.62 -10.61 -8.13
N GLN A 224 11.57 -11.19 -8.68
CA GLN A 224 10.92 -12.37 -8.14
C GLN A 224 11.03 -13.52 -9.16
N ASP A 225 11.80 -14.55 -8.82
CA ASP A 225 11.93 -15.78 -9.60
C ASP A 225 11.35 -16.95 -8.79
N GLY A 226 10.10 -17.31 -9.10
CA GLY A 226 9.34 -18.25 -8.30
C GLY A 226 9.20 -17.80 -6.84
N GLU A 227 9.81 -18.56 -5.94
CA GLU A 227 9.81 -18.29 -4.49
C GLU A 227 11.04 -17.46 -4.03
N LYS A 228 11.94 -17.09 -4.96
CA LYS A 228 13.15 -16.32 -4.63
C LYS A 228 12.98 -14.85 -4.93
N PHE A 229 13.42 -14.03 -3.98
CA PHE A 229 13.45 -12.56 -4.12
C PHE A 229 14.88 -12.06 -4.12
N ASP A 230 15.17 -11.15 -5.04
CA ASP A 230 16.44 -10.45 -5.15
C ASP A 230 16.22 -8.96 -5.49
N ILE A 231 17.26 -8.15 -5.34
CA ILE A 231 17.31 -6.77 -5.80
C ILE A 231 18.42 -6.68 -6.85
N ALA A 232 18.02 -6.43 -8.09
CA ALA A 232 18.93 -6.24 -9.20
C ALA A 232 19.00 -4.76 -9.60
N ASN A 233 20.06 -4.41 -10.31
CA ASN A 233 20.27 -3.05 -10.80
C ASN A 233 20.58 -2.98 -12.30
N GLU A 234 20.62 -4.10 -13.01
CA GLU A 234 20.89 -4.16 -14.45
C GLU A 234 19.81 -4.96 -15.17
N LEU A 235 19.30 -4.40 -16.27
CA LEU A 235 18.26 -4.97 -17.11
C LEU A 235 18.77 -5.03 -18.55
N ASP A 236 18.75 -6.22 -19.14
CA ASP A 236 19.14 -6.45 -20.52
C ASP A 236 17.93 -6.82 -21.38
N PHE A 237 17.73 -6.09 -22.49
CA PHE A 237 16.64 -6.34 -23.42
C PHE A 237 17.16 -6.59 -24.84
N ASN A 238 16.58 -7.56 -25.52
CA ASN A 238 16.75 -7.78 -26.95
C ASN A 238 15.67 -7.02 -27.72
N GLY A 239 15.78 -5.67 -27.72
CA GLY A 239 14.75 -4.78 -28.19
C GLY A 239 13.56 -4.62 -27.23
N VAL A 240 12.90 -3.46 -27.29
CA VAL A 240 11.73 -3.14 -26.47
C VAL A 240 10.58 -2.60 -27.33
N ASP A 241 9.36 -3.05 -27.06
CA ASP A 241 8.17 -2.54 -27.72
C ASP A 241 7.11 -2.11 -26.70
N PHE A 242 6.23 -1.18 -27.15
CA PHE A 242 5.22 -0.60 -26.26
C PHE A 242 4.17 -1.62 -25.79
N LYS A 243 3.88 -2.66 -26.58
CA LYS A 243 2.85 -3.65 -26.21
C LYS A 243 3.30 -4.54 -25.06
N ASN A 244 4.57 -4.89 -25.02
CA ASN A 244 5.13 -5.82 -24.04
C ASN A 244 5.69 -5.09 -22.81
N ILE A 245 6.31 -3.94 -23.01
CA ILE A 245 7.06 -3.23 -21.95
C ILE A 245 6.30 -1.95 -21.49
N GLY A 246 5.65 -1.24 -22.43
CA GLY A 246 4.96 0.02 -22.12
C GLY A 246 5.93 1.11 -21.71
N ILE A 247 5.83 1.52 -20.44
CA ILE A 247 6.66 2.59 -19.85
C ILE A 247 7.46 2.02 -18.68
N ILE A 248 8.77 2.19 -18.70
CA ILE A 248 9.67 1.85 -17.60
C ILE A 248 9.92 3.10 -16.77
N ARG A 249 9.57 3.08 -15.49
CA ARG A 249 9.93 4.11 -14.50
C ARG A 249 10.87 3.55 -13.45
N ALA A 250 12.15 3.52 -13.79
CA ALA A 250 13.17 3.05 -12.85
C ALA A 250 13.81 4.18 -12.02
N GLY A 251 13.41 5.45 -12.25
CA GLY A 251 13.96 6.62 -11.55
C GLY A 251 15.38 6.99 -11.95
N LEU A 252 15.72 8.28 -11.81
CA LEU A 252 17.01 8.82 -12.24
C LEU A 252 18.14 8.64 -11.22
N ASP A 253 17.83 8.15 -10.02
CA ASP A 253 18.72 8.03 -8.85
C ASP A 253 18.65 6.67 -8.16
N LYS A 254 18.08 5.66 -8.81
CA LYS A 254 17.81 4.34 -8.23
C LYS A 254 18.86 3.27 -8.55
N ASN A 255 19.97 3.66 -9.12
CA ASN A 255 21.06 2.79 -9.56
C ASN A 255 20.58 1.68 -10.53
N VAL A 256 19.61 2.01 -11.39
CA VAL A 256 19.11 1.10 -12.39
C VAL A 256 19.73 1.42 -13.75
N LYS A 257 20.41 0.43 -14.33
CA LYS A 257 20.99 0.46 -15.65
C LYS A 257 20.16 -0.40 -16.60
N ILE A 258 19.83 0.16 -17.76
CA ILE A 258 19.07 -0.54 -18.79
C ILE A 258 19.93 -0.63 -20.05
N ASN A 259 20.17 -1.84 -20.54
CA ASN A 259 20.87 -2.12 -21.79
C ASN A 259 19.85 -2.68 -22.80
N ILE A 260 19.75 -2.05 -23.95
CA ILE A 260 18.89 -2.50 -25.04
C ILE A 260 19.78 -2.73 -26.26
N LYS A 261 19.83 -3.96 -26.74
CA LYS A 261 20.65 -4.31 -27.91
C LYS A 261 19.76 -5.00 -28.94
N PHE A 262 19.56 -4.34 -30.06
CA PHE A 262 18.84 -4.93 -31.19
C PHE A 262 19.35 -4.32 -32.49
N LEU A 263 20.08 -5.08 -33.26
CA LEU A 263 20.60 -4.65 -34.55
C LEU A 263 19.72 -5.21 -35.65
N SER A 264 18.95 -4.35 -36.28
CA SER A 264 18.09 -4.67 -37.42
C SER A 264 18.04 -3.51 -38.39
N GLU A 265 17.98 -3.79 -39.69
CA GLU A 265 17.78 -2.77 -40.71
C GLU A 265 16.32 -2.31 -40.81
N VAL A 266 15.37 -3.10 -40.27
CA VAL A 266 13.93 -2.90 -40.45
C VAL A 266 13.23 -2.48 -39.17
N LYS A 267 13.74 -2.89 -38.00
CA LYS A 267 13.09 -2.64 -36.71
C LYS A 267 13.97 -1.83 -35.78
N ASP A 268 13.35 -0.96 -35.01
CA ASP A 268 14.02 -0.17 -33.97
C ASP A 268 14.37 -1.03 -32.75
N ALA A 269 15.47 -0.73 -32.07
CA ALA A 269 15.80 -1.32 -30.79
C ALA A 269 14.83 -0.84 -29.70
N VAL A 270 14.45 0.44 -29.76
CA VAL A 270 13.38 1.02 -28.95
C VAL A 270 12.24 1.38 -29.86
N ASN A 271 11.18 0.58 -29.90
CA ASN A 271 10.07 0.79 -30.81
C ASN A 271 9.23 2.03 -30.44
N SER A 272 8.40 2.45 -31.38
CA SER A 272 7.57 3.67 -31.26
C SER A 272 6.71 3.67 -29.99
N GLY A 273 6.65 4.81 -29.31
CA GLY A 273 5.77 5.06 -28.16
C GLY A 273 6.33 4.57 -26.80
N VAL A 274 7.45 3.87 -26.78
CA VAL A 274 8.10 3.40 -25.54
C VAL A 274 8.60 4.59 -24.72
N GLY A 275 8.35 4.57 -23.41
CA GLY A 275 8.89 5.49 -22.41
C GLY A 275 9.90 4.77 -21.52
N ILE A 276 11.07 5.36 -21.29
CA ILE A 276 12.08 4.82 -20.38
C ILE A 276 12.64 5.93 -19.51
N GLU A 277 12.60 5.72 -18.20
CA GLU A 277 13.26 6.54 -17.20
C GLU A 277 14.14 5.65 -16.34
N CYS A 278 15.45 5.93 -16.28
CA CYS A 278 16.41 5.17 -15.47
C CYS A 278 17.67 6.01 -15.19
N GLU A 279 18.59 5.51 -14.37
CA GLU A 279 19.84 6.23 -14.11
C GLU A 279 20.83 6.11 -15.28
N GLU A 280 20.99 4.93 -15.85
CA GLU A 280 21.86 4.69 -17.01
C GLU A 280 21.11 3.95 -18.12
N LEU A 281 21.13 4.48 -19.35
CA LEU A 281 20.48 3.89 -20.50
C LEU A 281 21.50 3.70 -21.64
N ASN A 282 21.69 2.45 -22.06
CA ASN A 282 22.53 2.08 -23.19
C ASN A 282 21.66 1.45 -24.29
N VAL A 283 21.64 2.05 -25.46
CA VAL A 283 20.90 1.56 -26.62
C VAL A 283 21.85 1.29 -27.77
N VAL A 284 21.89 0.04 -28.24
CA VAL A 284 22.60 -0.38 -29.45
C VAL A 284 21.56 -0.72 -30.50
N GLY A 285 21.31 0.22 -31.45
CA GLY A 285 20.30 0.17 -32.47
C GLY A 285 19.48 1.45 -32.56
N SER A 286 18.47 1.48 -33.42
CA SER A 286 17.67 2.68 -33.69
C SER A 286 16.57 2.91 -32.63
N VAL A 287 16.21 4.19 -32.45
CA VAL A 287 15.16 4.64 -31.54
C VAL A 287 13.99 5.19 -32.37
N GLY A 288 12.84 4.60 -32.20
CA GLY A 288 11.63 4.85 -32.98
C GLY A 288 10.89 6.16 -32.64
N SER A 289 9.80 6.38 -33.36
CA SER A 289 9.02 7.61 -33.24
C SER A 289 8.24 7.69 -31.90
N ASN A 290 8.00 8.92 -31.43
CA ASN A 290 7.22 9.20 -30.20
C ASN A 290 7.75 8.49 -28.95
N THR A 291 9.04 8.08 -28.93
CA THR A 291 9.72 7.59 -27.74
C THR A 291 10.05 8.74 -26.80
N GLN A 292 10.08 8.44 -25.50
CA GLN A 292 10.48 9.36 -24.45
C GLN A 292 11.54 8.69 -23.59
N LEU A 293 12.81 9.09 -23.76
CA LEU A 293 13.95 8.54 -23.05
C LEU A 293 14.48 9.58 -22.08
N ASN A 294 14.52 9.24 -20.80
CA ASN A 294 15.01 10.09 -19.73
C ASN A 294 16.04 9.31 -18.90
N ALA A 295 17.26 9.82 -18.79
CA ALA A 295 18.31 9.16 -18.00
C ALA A 295 19.33 10.16 -17.45
N THR A 296 20.00 9.79 -16.36
CA THR A 296 21.14 10.57 -15.87
C THR A 296 22.31 10.44 -16.84
N LYS A 297 22.62 9.21 -17.29
CA LYS A 297 23.61 8.93 -18.33
C LYS A 297 22.97 8.15 -19.46
N MET A 298 23.21 8.57 -20.70
CA MET A 298 22.62 7.93 -21.87
C MET A 298 23.64 7.71 -22.97
N LYS A 299 23.62 6.53 -23.58
CA LYS A 299 24.42 6.21 -24.77
C LYS A 299 23.52 5.57 -25.82
N ILE A 300 23.46 6.18 -27.00
CA ILE A 300 22.67 5.65 -28.13
C ILE A 300 23.64 5.41 -29.31
N GLU A 301 23.95 4.16 -29.57
CA GLU A 301 24.75 3.69 -30.71
C GLU A 301 23.83 3.35 -31.90
N GLY A 302 23.09 4.34 -32.36
CA GLY A 302 22.14 4.21 -33.45
C GLY A 302 21.54 5.53 -33.88
N THR A 303 20.47 5.46 -34.67
CA THR A 303 19.77 6.64 -35.19
C THR A 303 18.49 6.89 -34.36
N THR A 304 18.27 8.15 -33.96
CA THR A 304 17.01 8.54 -33.31
C THR A 304 16.04 9.10 -34.34
N HIS A 305 14.76 8.72 -34.21
CA HIS A 305 13.69 9.24 -35.08
C HIS A 305 13.43 10.72 -34.82
N SER A 306 12.97 11.47 -35.85
CA SER A 306 12.66 12.92 -35.75
C SER A 306 11.61 13.30 -34.70
N LYS A 307 10.76 12.37 -34.27
CA LYS A 307 9.76 12.56 -33.21
C LYS A 307 10.20 11.97 -31.85
N ALA A 308 11.43 11.45 -31.74
CA ALA A 308 11.96 10.98 -30.46
C ALA A 308 12.32 12.16 -29.56
N LYS A 309 12.06 12.03 -28.26
CA LYS A 309 12.41 13.00 -27.22
C LYS A 309 13.42 12.37 -26.25
N ILE A 310 14.54 13.03 -26.08
CA ILE A 310 15.64 12.57 -25.23
C ILE A 310 15.92 13.64 -24.19
N GLN A 311 16.01 13.23 -22.92
CA GLN A 311 16.43 14.07 -21.82
C GLN A 311 17.51 13.36 -21.00
N ALA A 312 18.62 14.04 -20.72
CA ALA A 312 19.69 13.45 -19.93
C ALA A 312 20.53 14.52 -19.21
N LYS A 313 21.30 14.12 -18.19
CA LYS A 313 22.39 14.98 -17.72
C LYS A 313 23.57 14.86 -18.69
N GLN A 314 23.94 13.64 -19.05
CA GLN A 314 25.02 13.40 -20.03
C GLN A 314 24.54 12.40 -21.09
N ALA A 315 24.68 12.75 -22.36
CA ALA A 315 24.30 11.85 -23.44
C ALA A 315 25.35 11.80 -24.55
N TYR A 316 25.49 10.62 -25.14
CA TYR A 316 26.13 10.38 -26.41
C TYR A 316 25.12 9.79 -27.39
N ILE A 317 25.05 10.35 -28.59
CA ILE A 317 24.14 9.89 -29.65
C ILE A 317 24.92 9.82 -30.96
N LYS A 318 24.90 8.65 -31.61
CA LYS A 318 25.58 8.47 -32.89
C LYS A 318 24.94 9.29 -34.00
N THR A 319 23.64 9.16 -34.25
CA THR A 319 22.93 9.97 -35.24
C THR A 319 21.63 10.50 -34.62
N HIS A 320 21.47 11.82 -34.58
CA HIS A 320 20.31 12.46 -33.99
C HIS A 320 19.47 13.22 -35.01
N ARG A 321 18.13 13.01 -34.95
CA ARG A 321 17.16 13.70 -35.81
C ARG A 321 16.01 14.33 -35.02
N GLY A 322 15.84 13.98 -33.76
CA GLY A 322 14.71 14.38 -32.93
C GLY A 322 14.97 15.62 -32.05
N PHE A 323 14.35 15.61 -30.87
CA PHE A 323 14.61 16.60 -29.81
C PHE A 323 15.50 15.97 -28.75
N ALA A 324 16.60 16.66 -28.39
CA ALA A 324 17.46 16.27 -27.29
C ALA A 324 17.72 17.46 -26.35
N GLU A 325 17.60 17.22 -25.06
CA GLU A 325 17.91 18.16 -23.99
C GLU A 325 18.86 17.51 -22.99
N ALA A 326 20.03 18.15 -22.75
CA ALA A 326 21.02 17.60 -21.82
C ALA A 326 21.88 18.70 -21.19
N GLU A 327 22.61 18.39 -20.11
CA GLU A 327 23.66 19.28 -19.65
C GLU A 327 24.86 19.16 -20.56
N ILE A 328 25.35 17.95 -20.84
CA ILE A 328 26.46 17.65 -21.73
C ILE A 328 25.99 16.68 -22.81
N LEU A 329 26.12 17.07 -24.08
CA LEU A 329 25.67 16.27 -25.21
C LEU A 329 26.78 16.09 -26.26
N ASN A 330 27.08 14.84 -26.60
CA ASN A 330 28.01 14.50 -27.67
C ASN A 330 27.24 13.82 -28.80
N ILE A 331 27.41 14.28 -30.04
CA ILE A 331 26.74 13.75 -31.22
C ILE A 331 27.74 13.55 -32.34
N ASP A 332 27.74 12.36 -32.97
CA ASP A 332 28.57 12.17 -34.14
C ASP A 332 27.96 12.84 -35.39
N LEU A 333 26.67 12.63 -35.64
CA LEU A 333 25.94 13.21 -36.74
C LEU A 333 24.59 13.80 -36.31
N LEU A 334 24.42 15.10 -36.49
CA LEU A 334 23.14 15.77 -36.37
C LEU A 334 22.50 15.98 -37.74
N GLU A 335 21.32 15.41 -37.94
CA GLU A 335 20.54 15.54 -39.19
C GLU A 335 19.17 16.18 -38.90
N GLY A 336 19.10 17.50 -38.96
CA GLY A 336 17.84 18.24 -38.84
C GLY A 336 17.22 18.29 -37.43
N GLY A 337 17.84 17.75 -36.42
CA GLY A 337 17.32 17.70 -35.04
C GLY A 337 17.34 19.03 -34.33
N THR A 338 16.67 19.07 -33.18
CA THR A 338 16.66 20.22 -32.25
C THR A 338 17.37 19.86 -30.95
N ILE A 339 18.33 20.66 -30.56
CA ILE A 339 19.18 20.45 -29.41
C ILE A 339 19.07 21.61 -28.42
N LYS A 340 18.94 21.28 -27.13
CA LYS A 340 19.13 22.21 -26.02
C LYS A 340 20.15 21.63 -25.05
N ALA A 341 21.22 22.37 -24.76
CA ALA A 341 22.25 21.87 -23.85
C ALA A 341 22.95 23.00 -23.09
N LYS A 342 23.71 22.66 -22.03
CA LYS A 342 24.72 23.57 -21.49
C LYS A 342 25.98 23.51 -22.38
N GLU A 343 26.46 22.31 -22.68
CA GLU A 343 27.59 22.08 -23.57
C GLU A 343 27.24 21.03 -24.62
N VAL A 344 27.49 21.32 -25.91
CA VAL A 344 27.26 20.38 -26.99
C VAL A 344 28.50 20.26 -27.85
N ARG A 345 28.88 19.02 -28.20
CA ARG A 345 29.95 18.68 -29.12
C ARG A 345 29.40 17.84 -30.26
N ILE A 346 29.60 18.28 -31.51
CA ILE A 346 29.05 17.66 -32.69
C ILE A 346 30.17 17.45 -33.70
N LYS A 347 30.37 16.20 -34.19
CA LYS A 347 31.36 15.93 -35.24
C LYS A 347 30.88 16.47 -36.58
N LYS A 348 29.63 16.20 -36.96
CA LYS A 348 29.03 16.67 -38.19
C LYS A 348 27.61 17.13 -38.00
N SER A 349 27.26 18.34 -38.47
CA SER A 349 25.90 18.90 -38.37
C SER A 349 25.33 19.29 -39.73
N LEU A 350 24.14 18.79 -40.06
CA LEU A 350 23.40 19.08 -41.29
C LEU A 350 21.94 19.47 -40.96
N GLY A 351 21.61 20.74 -41.10
CA GLY A 351 20.24 21.25 -40.90
C GLY A 351 19.77 21.26 -39.43
N GLY A 352 20.61 21.32 -38.45
CA GLY A 352 20.28 21.30 -37.02
C GLY A 352 19.87 22.63 -36.44
N ASN A 353 18.95 22.61 -35.45
CA ASN A 353 18.65 23.73 -34.57
C ASN A 353 19.32 23.51 -33.22
N ILE A 354 20.40 24.22 -32.94
CA ILE A 354 21.27 24.03 -31.78
C ILE A 354 21.19 25.23 -30.87
N GLN A 355 20.80 25.02 -29.62
CA GLN A 355 20.83 26.02 -28.57
C GLN A 355 21.63 25.51 -27.40
N ALA A 356 22.74 26.19 -27.05
CA ALA A 356 23.56 25.79 -25.90
C ALA A 356 24.34 26.99 -25.34
N ASP A 357 24.91 26.83 -24.13
CA ASP A 357 25.86 27.80 -23.60
C ASP A 357 27.14 27.74 -24.42
N LYS A 358 27.67 26.53 -24.62
CA LYS A 358 28.87 26.30 -25.39
C LYS A 358 28.62 25.32 -26.52
N ILE A 359 28.96 25.69 -27.74
CA ILE A 359 28.83 24.87 -28.94
C ILE A 359 30.19 24.60 -29.52
N TYR A 360 30.50 23.32 -29.78
CA TYR A 360 31.65 22.89 -30.51
C TYR A 360 31.25 21.99 -31.68
N ILE A 361 31.61 22.36 -32.91
CA ILE A 361 31.28 21.58 -34.12
C ILE A 361 32.55 21.39 -34.96
N GLU A 362 32.91 20.14 -35.29
CA GLU A 362 34.05 19.86 -36.17
C GLU A 362 33.71 20.21 -37.61
N ASN A 363 32.58 19.70 -38.16
CA ASN A 363 32.19 19.94 -39.53
C ASN A 363 30.75 20.46 -39.61
N LEU A 364 30.57 21.70 -40.00
CA LEU A 364 29.28 22.32 -40.20
C LEU A 364 28.89 22.32 -41.68
N GLU A 365 27.86 21.56 -42.02
CA GLU A 365 27.26 21.56 -43.37
C GLU A 365 26.20 22.65 -43.45
N SER A 366 25.33 22.61 -44.48
CA SER A 366 24.34 23.66 -44.75
C SER A 366 23.13 23.64 -43.78
N ASN A 367 22.43 24.76 -43.70
CA ASN A 367 21.11 24.97 -43.08
C ASN A 367 21.06 24.77 -41.54
N ASN A 368 22.08 25.10 -40.82
CA ASN A 368 22.10 25.03 -39.39
C ASN A 368 21.72 26.38 -38.75
N SER A 369 21.07 26.32 -37.57
CA SER A 369 20.80 27.46 -36.72
C SER A 369 21.44 27.24 -35.34
N CYS A 370 22.45 28.04 -35.00
CA CYS A 370 23.20 27.95 -33.76
C CYS A 370 22.90 29.19 -32.88
N VAL A 371 22.29 28.94 -31.74
CA VAL A 371 22.05 29.97 -30.68
C VAL A 371 22.96 29.64 -29.50
N PHE A 372 23.84 30.58 -29.14
CA PHE A 372 24.79 30.36 -28.05
C PHE A 372 24.78 31.51 -27.05
N PHE A 373 25.12 31.19 -25.79
CA PHE A 373 25.11 32.16 -24.70
C PHE A 373 26.51 32.51 -24.18
N GLU A 374 27.52 31.65 -24.38
CA GLU A 374 28.89 31.86 -23.96
C GLU A 374 29.84 31.88 -25.19
N ASN A 375 30.01 30.74 -25.84
CA ASN A 375 30.89 30.66 -27.03
C ASN A 375 30.38 29.57 -28.01
N THR A 376 30.83 29.74 -29.28
CA THR A 376 30.73 28.73 -30.31
C THR A 376 32.07 28.57 -31.02
N THR A 377 32.52 27.33 -31.21
CA THR A 377 33.74 26.98 -31.92
C THR A 377 33.39 26.05 -33.06
N ILE A 378 33.78 26.38 -34.28
CA ILE A 378 33.57 25.56 -35.46
C ILE A 378 34.88 25.41 -36.17
N GLU A 379 35.30 24.15 -36.40
CA GLU A 379 36.56 23.88 -37.06
C GLU A 379 36.51 24.09 -38.57
N ARG A 380 35.41 23.59 -39.22
CA ARG A 380 35.21 23.69 -40.66
C ARG A 380 33.76 24.00 -40.98
N ILE A 381 33.55 24.93 -41.90
CA ILE A 381 32.25 25.25 -42.49
C ILE A 381 32.32 24.82 -43.95
N ASN A 382 31.59 23.74 -44.29
CA ASN A 382 31.58 23.16 -45.63
C ASN A 382 30.29 23.51 -46.41
N GLY A 383 29.32 24.14 -45.78
CA GLY A 383 28.06 24.47 -46.38
C GLY A 383 27.62 25.89 -46.15
N ASP A 384 26.52 26.26 -46.73
CA ASP A 384 25.91 27.59 -46.73
C ASP A 384 24.64 27.65 -45.91
N ASN A 385 24.03 28.86 -45.82
CA ASN A 385 22.76 29.13 -45.11
C ASN A 385 22.81 28.76 -43.63
N ASN A 386 23.96 28.93 -42.99
CA ASN A 386 24.14 28.74 -41.56
C ASN A 386 23.88 30.06 -40.80
N LYS A 387 23.11 30.02 -39.70
CA LYS A 387 22.75 31.16 -38.88
C LYS A 387 23.35 31.05 -37.50
N PHE A 388 23.94 32.15 -37.01
CA PHE A 388 24.55 32.21 -35.70
C PHE A 388 23.96 33.38 -34.92
N HIS A 389 23.49 33.10 -33.72
CA HIS A 389 22.88 34.08 -32.84
C HIS A 389 23.52 34.03 -31.46
N ALA A 390 24.31 35.03 -31.11
CA ALA A 390 24.75 35.21 -29.73
C ALA A 390 23.62 35.82 -28.91
N LYS A 391 23.30 35.25 -27.77
CA LYS A 391 22.32 35.76 -26.83
C LYS A 391 22.93 35.95 -25.46
N ILE A 392 22.50 36.98 -24.74
CA ILE A 392 22.88 37.16 -23.35
C ILE A 392 21.90 36.41 -22.46
N LYS A 393 22.38 35.63 -21.48
CA LYS A 393 21.53 35.09 -20.43
C LYS A 393 20.94 36.24 -19.63
N THR A 394 19.62 36.42 -19.71
CA THR A 394 18.93 37.26 -18.73
C THR A 394 18.88 36.49 -17.43
N LEU A 395 19.41 37.04 -16.36
CA LEU A 395 19.18 36.55 -15.01
C LEU A 395 17.66 36.62 -14.75
N ASP A 396 17.07 35.52 -14.37
CA ASP A 396 15.69 35.53 -13.88
C ASP A 396 15.63 36.51 -12.71
N LYS A 397 14.82 37.57 -12.88
CA LYS A 397 14.53 38.51 -11.81
C LYS A 397 13.58 37.88 -10.79
N ASN A 398 14.10 37.04 -9.96
CA ASN A 398 13.49 36.67 -8.68
C ASN A 398 14.41 37.22 -7.58
N TYR A 399 14.47 38.54 -7.46
CA TYR A 399 14.79 39.17 -6.20
C TYR A 399 13.44 39.41 -5.51
N ASP A 400 13.09 38.55 -4.57
CA ASP A 400 12.16 38.90 -3.53
C ASP A 400 12.90 39.92 -2.65
N GLU A 401 12.49 41.20 -2.73
CA GLU A 401 12.85 42.21 -1.74
C GLU A 401 12.18 41.80 -0.42
N GLU A 402 12.99 41.43 0.60
CA GLU A 402 12.60 41.46 1.99
C GLU A 402 12.45 42.93 2.48
#